data_3b48b801b5305749cc692031313d8705
#
_entry.id   3b48b801b5305749cc692031313d8705
#
_cell.length_a   1.000
_cell.length_b   1.000
_cell.length_c   1.000
_cell.angle_alpha   90.00
_cell.angle_beta   90.00
_cell.angle_gamma   90.00
#
_symmetry.space_group_name_H-M   'P 1'
#
loop_
_entity.id
_entity.type
_entity.pdbx_description
1 polymer ?
#
loop_
_entity_poly.entity_id
_entity_poly.type
_entity_poly.pdbx_seq_one_letter_code
_entity_poly.pdbx_strand_id
1 'polypeptide(L)'
;ACLIHYIGAKSQQTRLSLLAFVLLIWGLPFYFYGWQVAKRIIFPCTFLIFAIPFNFLDRKTFALRLLAANVSTGILNGLGIKTTCDGTQIESTAGGGFRFGVEDPCSGLRSLLAMTALTAVYAYFTQKGVLKKFLLFFSSIPLAIVGNIFRITTIAIVAQAFGQEIAGGLYHDYSGYLVFSIAIGLMVALGALLSVNFREMVQKWKQSLSDL
;
A
#
# COMPACT_ATOMS: atom_id res chain seq x y z
N ALA A 1 12.83 27.11 -0.60
CA ALA A 1 11.38 26.94 -0.82
C ALA A 1 10.89 27.91 -1.90
N CYS A 2 11.03 29.24 -1.75
CA CYS A 2 10.51 30.24 -2.71
C CYS A 2 11.01 30.04 -4.15
N LEU A 3 12.29 29.77 -4.33
CA LEU A 3 12.89 29.55 -5.65
C LEU A 3 12.32 28.28 -6.33
N ILE A 4 12.13 27.19 -5.58
CA ILE A 4 11.51 25.95 -6.08
C ILE A 4 10.05 26.20 -6.43
N HIS A 5 9.33 26.97 -5.61
CA HIS A 5 7.95 27.35 -5.90
C HIS A 5 7.83 28.19 -7.17
N TYR A 6 8.72 29.16 -7.35
CA TYR A 6 8.74 30.01 -8.56
C TYR A 6 8.98 29.16 -9.82
N ILE A 7 9.95 28.23 -9.78
CA ILE A 7 10.24 27.31 -10.89
C ILE A 7 9.03 26.42 -11.14
N GLY A 8 8.42 25.88 -10.10
CA GLY A 8 7.23 25.05 -10.19
C GLY A 8 6.02 25.77 -10.83
N ALA A 9 5.80 27.02 -10.41
CA ALA A 9 4.74 27.86 -10.96
C ALA A 9 4.99 28.20 -12.43
N LYS A 10 6.21 28.58 -12.79
CA LYS A 10 6.59 28.94 -14.17
C LYS A 10 6.54 27.72 -15.11
N SER A 11 6.88 26.54 -14.64
CA SER A 11 6.83 25.28 -15.41
C SER A 11 5.47 24.58 -15.34
N GLN A 12 4.47 25.16 -14.68
CA GLN A 12 3.13 24.57 -14.42
C GLN A 12 3.20 23.20 -13.72
N GLN A 13 4.27 22.97 -12.96
CA GLN A 13 4.52 21.73 -12.24
C GLN A 13 4.04 21.83 -10.78
N THR A 14 2.76 21.59 -10.55
CA THR A 14 2.12 21.65 -9.21
C THR A 14 2.89 20.88 -8.14
N ARG A 15 3.56 19.79 -8.52
CA ARG A 15 4.37 18.95 -7.62
C ARG A 15 5.56 19.68 -7.02
N LEU A 16 6.26 20.50 -7.83
CA LEU A 16 7.38 21.31 -7.35
C LEU A 16 6.90 22.36 -6.36
N SER A 17 5.75 22.95 -6.61
CA SER A 17 5.13 23.92 -5.70
C SER A 17 4.72 23.26 -4.37
N LEU A 18 4.17 22.05 -4.40
CA LEU A 18 3.84 21.28 -3.19
C LEU A 18 5.08 20.86 -2.41
N LEU A 19 6.15 20.42 -3.09
CA LEU A 19 7.44 20.14 -2.44
C LEU A 19 8.01 21.40 -1.78
N ALA A 20 7.95 22.54 -2.47
CA ALA A 20 8.38 23.82 -1.91
C ALA A 20 7.57 24.19 -0.65
N PHE A 21 6.28 23.90 -0.65
CA PHE A 21 5.40 24.12 0.49
C PHE A 21 5.77 23.23 1.69
N VAL A 22 6.03 21.94 1.47
CA VAL A 22 6.52 21.01 2.52
C VAL A 22 7.84 21.52 3.11
N LEU A 23 8.78 21.95 2.26
CA LEU A 23 10.05 22.53 2.71
C LEU A 23 9.86 23.83 3.50
N LEU A 24 8.84 24.63 3.16
CA LEU A 24 8.52 25.84 3.90
C LEU A 24 7.96 25.51 5.29
N ILE A 25 7.01 24.56 5.38
CA ILE A 25 6.42 24.11 6.64
C ILE A 25 7.50 23.59 7.60
N TRP A 26 8.51 22.89 7.08
CA TRP A 26 9.61 22.41 7.90
C TRP A 26 10.64 23.52 8.19
N GLY A 27 10.94 24.36 7.21
CA GLY A 27 11.99 25.38 7.30
C GLY A 27 11.65 26.56 8.20
N LEU A 28 10.36 26.95 8.28
CA LEU A 28 9.95 28.04 9.18
C LEU A 28 10.20 27.73 10.67
N PRO A 29 9.74 26.59 11.21
CA PRO A 29 10.08 26.21 12.58
C PRO A 29 11.57 26.00 12.80
N PHE A 30 12.30 25.51 11.80
CA PHE A 30 13.76 25.42 11.86
C PHE A 30 14.40 26.79 12.05
N TYR A 31 13.96 27.79 11.32
CA TYR A 31 14.50 29.16 11.40
C TYR A 31 14.20 29.82 12.74
N PHE A 32 12.96 29.71 13.25
CA PHE A 32 12.56 30.40 14.49
C PHE A 32 12.96 29.66 15.77
N TYR A 33 12.91 28.33 15.76
CA TYR A 33 13.07 27.50 16.98
C TYR A 33 14.29 26.58 16.93
N GLY A 34 15.05 26.60 15.84
CA GLY A 34 16.30 25.86 15.69
C GLY A 34 16.09 24.35 15.48
N TRP A 35 17.22 23.64 15.45
CA TRP A 35 17.32 22.22 15.09
C TRP A 35 16.52 21.29 15.98
N GLN A 36 16.40 21.61 17.28
CA GLN A 36 15.71 20.71 18.21
C GLN A 36 14.22 20.56 17.89
N VAL A 37 13.54 21.65 17.51
CA VAL A 37 12.14 21.63 17.09
C VAL A 37 12.00 21.03 15.69
N ALA A 38 12.85 21.44 14.75
CA ALA A 38 12.85 20.94 13.38
C ALA A 38 12.98 19.41 13.32
N LYS A 39 13.82 18.83 14.17
CA LYS A 39 13.99 17.36 14.27
C LYS A 39 12.72 16.64 14.73
N ARG A 40 11.93 17.22 15.62
CA ARG A 40 10.68 16.61 16.10
C ARG A 40 9.58 16.60 15.04
N ILE A 41 9.55 17.62 14.19
CA ILE A 41 8.54 17.76 13.14
C ILE A 41 8.96 17.16 11.79
N ILE A 42 10.14 16.55 11.69
CA ILE A 42 10.64 15.98 10.42
C ILE A 42 9.71 14.89 9.89
N PHE A 43 9.18 14.04 10.77
CA PHE A 43 8.26 12.98 10.37
C PHE A 43 6.94 13.52 9.82
N PRO A 44 6.16 14.37 10.53
CA PRO A 44 4.93 14.93 9.98
C PRO A 44 5.17 15.74 8.71
N CYS A 45 6.28 16.49 8.58
CA CYS A 45 6.61 17.19 7.35
C CYS A 45 6.92 16.23 6.19
N THR A 46 7.70 15.17 6.45
CA THR A 46 7.97 14.13 5.44
C THR A 46 6.72 13.39 5.06
N PHE A 47 5.80 13.16 6.01
CA PHE A 47 4.53 12.50 5.74
C PHE A 47 3.64 13.28 4.76
N LEU A 48 3.73 14.61 4.71
CA LEU A 48 3.03 15.43 3.72
C LEU A 48 3.43 15.11 2.27
N ILE A 49 4.55 14.44 2.04
CA ILE A 49 4.95 13.97 0.71
C ILE A 49 3.90 13.00 0.12
N PHE A 50 3.22 12.21 0.97
CA PHE A 50 2.13 11.33 0.50
C PHE A 50 0.92 12.08 -0.06
N ALA A 51 0.77 13.37 0.24
CA ALA A 51 -0.27 14.22 -0.33
C ALA A 51 0.08 14.73 -1.74
N ILE A 52 1.33 14.56 -2.19
CA ILE A 52 1.76 15.01 -3.52
C ILE A 52 1.34 13.96 -4.57
N PRO A 53 0.61 14.35 -5.62
CA PRO A 53 0.19 13.44 -6.68
C PRO A 53 1.39 13.03 -7.56
N PHE A 54 1.87 11.80 -7.40
CA PHE A 54 2.99 11.26 -8.16
C PHE A 54 2.51 10.50 -9.42
N ASN A 55 2.15 11.21 -10.48
CA ASN A 55 1.68 10.58 -11.73
C ASN A 55 2.75 9.68 -12.41
N PHE A 56 4.05 9.81 -12.06
CA PHE A 56 5.07 8.91 -12.59
C PHE A 56 4.97 7.49 -12.00
N LEU A 57 4.31 7.35 -10.84
CA LEU A 57 4.03 6.04 -10.26
C LEU A 57 3.05 5.24 -11.13
N ASP A 58 2.20 5.89 -11.93
CA ASP A 58 1.25 5.20 -12.81
C ASP A 58 1.97 4.28 -13.81
N ARG A 59 3.10 4.70 -14.35
CA ARG A 59 3.91 3.85 -15.25
C ARG A 59 4.56 2.66 -14.54
N LYS A 60 5.02 2.85 -13.30
CA LYS A 60 5.65 1.77 -12.51
C LYS A 60 4.61 0.82 -11.92
N THR A 61 3.44 1.33 -11.58
CA THR A 61 2.34 0.48 -11.11
C THR A 61 1.70 -0.34 -12.21
N PHE A 62 1.88 0.01 -13.49
CA PHE A 62 1.45 -0.84 -14.60
C PHE A 62 2.06 -2.24 -14.52
N ALA A 63 3.35 -2.35 -14.22
CA ALA A 63 4.01 -3.65 -14.02
C ALA A 63 3.41 -4.44 -12.85
N LEU A 64 3.01 -3.74 -11.76
CA LEU A 64 2.35 -4.38 -10.63
C LEU A 64 0.91 -4.82 -10.97
N ARG A 65 0.19 -4.05 -11.79
CA ARG A 65 -1.13 -4.45 -12.32
C ARG A 65 -1.03 -5.68 -13.19
N LEU A 66 -0.05 -5.71 -14.10
CA LEU A 66 0.21 -6.85 -14.97
C LEU A 66 0.56 -8.11 -14.16
N LEU A 67 1.41 -7.97 -13.15
CA LEU A 67 1.73 -9.06 -12.23
C LEU A 67 0.48 -9.56 -11.49
N ALA A 68 -0.33 -8.65 -10.96
CA ALA A 68 -1.56 -9.00 -10.26
C ALA A 68 -2.56 -9.70 -11.18
N ALA A 69 -2.74 -9.22 -12.43
CA ALA A 69 -3.62 -9.83 -13.41
C ALA A 69 -3.16 -11.25 -13.75
N ASN A 70 -1.88 -11.44 -14.07
CA ASN A 70 -1.32 -12.75 -14.43
C ASN A 70 -1.41 -13.76 -13.27
N VAL A 71 -1.06 -13.34 -12.04
CA VAL A 71 -1.13 -14.21 -10.87
C VAL A 71 -2.58 -14.57 -10.55
N SER A 72 -3.51 -13.61 -10.61
CA SER A 72 -4.93 -13.87 -10.39
C SER A 72 -5.50 -14.83 -11.44
N THR A 73 -5.15 -14.66 -12.71
CA THR A 73 -5.54 -15.57 -13.81
C THR A 73 -5.00 -16.98 -13.56
N GLY A 74 -3.74 -17.09 -13.12
CA GLY A 74 -3.15 -18.39 -12.76
C GLY A 74 -3.92 -19.09 -11.61
N ILE A 75 -4.29 -18.34 -10.56
CA ILE A 75 -5.09 -18.84 -9.45
C ILE A 75 -6.49 -19.28 -9.93
N LEU A 76 -7.17 -18.48 -10.74
CA LEU A 76 -8.49 -18.78 -11.28
C LEU A 76 -8.48 -20.04 -12.13
N ASN A 77 -7.49 -20.18 -13.00
CA ASN A 77 -7.33 -21.40 -13.83
C ASN A 77 -7.05 -22.63 -12.96
N GLY A 78 -6.26 -22.47 -11.88
CA GLY A 78 -6.02 -23.55 -10.90
C GLY A 78 -7.30 -23.96 -10.13
N LEU A 79 -8.24 -23.04 -9.97
CA LEU A 79 -9.56 -23.30 -9.37
C LEU A 79 -10.59 -23.84 -10.38
N GLY A 80 -10.20 -24.06 -11.65
CA GLY A 80 -11.06 -24.58 -12.71
C GLY A 80 -11.89 -23.53 -13.45
N ILE A 81 -11.70 -22.25 -13.16
CA ILE A 81 -12.34 -21.13 -13.87
C ILE A 81 -11.45 -20.76 -15.06
N LYS A 82 -11.80 -21.20 -16.27
CA LYS A 82 -11.03 -20.95 -17.48
C LYS A 82 -11.02 -19.45 -17.82
N THR A 83 -9.90 -18.82 -17.63
CA THR A 83 -9.69 -17.39 -17.88
C THR A 83 -8.46 -17.14 -18.72
N THR A 84 -8.53 -16.11 -19.56
CA THR A 84 -7.40 -15.57 -20.30
C THR A 84 -7.07 -14.15 -19.80
N CYS A 85 -5.80 -13.79 -19.90
CA CYS A 85 -5.31 -12.47 -19.53
C CYS A 85 -4.68 -11.83 -20.78
N ASP A 86 -5.23 -10.70 -21.18
CA ASP A 86 -4.63 -9.86 -22.24
C ASP A 86 -4.24 -8.51 -21.65
N GLY A 87 -2.94 -8.34 -21.42
CA GLY A 87 -2.43 -7.20 -20.67
C GLY A 87 -2.96 -7.16 -19.23
N THR A 88 -3.77 -6.17 -18.90
CA THR A 88 -4.43 -6.03 -17.60
C THR A 88 -5.89 -6.45 -17.62
N GLN A 89 -6.41 -6.94 -18.75
CA GLN A 89 -7.77 -7.44 -18.87
C GLN A 89 -7.85 -8.95 -18.61
N ILE A 90 -8.79 -9.34 -17.76
CA ILE A 90 -9.09 -10.73 -17.45
C ILE A 90 -10.46 -11.05 -18.03
N GLU A 91 -10.53 -12.11 -18.83
CA GLU A 91 -11.74 -12.55 -19.50
C GLU A 91 -11.98 -14.05 -19.27
N SER A 92 -13.22 -14.41 -18.95
CA SER A 92 -13.62 -15.81 -18.85
C SER A 92 -13.86 -16.39 -20.24
N THR A 93 -13.28 -17.56 -20.51
CA THR A 93 -13.47 -18.30 -21.76
C THR A 93 -14.61 -19.31 -21.71
N ALA A 94 -15.21 -19.55 -20.54
CA ALA A 94 -16.39 -20.40 -20.36
C ALA A 94 -17.68 -19.58 -20.57
N GLY A 95 -18.63 -20.09 -21.33
CA GLY A 95 -19.89 -19.40 -21.67
C GLY A 95 -20.64 -18.88 -20.43
N GLY A 96 -20.97 -17.59 -20.44
CA GLY A 96 -21.49 -16.84 -19.31
C GLY A 96 -20.44 -15.84 -18.77
N GLY A 97 -19.47 -15.55 -19.59
CA GLY A 97 -18.22 -14.93 -19.26
C GLY A 97 -18.28 -13.51 -18.73
N PHE A 98 -17.42 -13.24 -17.78
CA PHE A 98 -17.09 -11.91 -17.32
C PHE A 98 -15.87 -11.36 -18.08
N ARG A 99 -15.82 -10.05 -18.22
CA ARG A 99 -14.66 -9.32 -18.71
C ARG A 99 -14.47 -8.07 -17.87
N PHE A 100 -13.32 -7.92 -17.24
CA PHE A 100 -12.98 -6.70 -16.52
C PHE A 100 -11.49 -6.38 -16.61
N GLY A 101 -11.19 -5.08 -16.58
CA GLY A 101 -9.83 -4.58 -16.55
C GLY A 101 -9.36 -4.33 -15.12
N VAL A 102 -8.11 -4.62 -14.84
CA VAL A 102 -7.45 -4.26 -13.57
C VAL A 102 -7.11 -2.76 -13.54
N GLU A 103 -7.53 -2.00 -14.55
CA GLU A 103 -7.13 -0.60 -14.74
C GLU A 103 -7.93 0.37 -13.87
N ASP A 104 -9.25 0.19 -13.73
CA ASP A 104 -10.13 1.05 -12.95
C ASP A 104 -10.97 0.21 -12.01
N PRO A 105 -11.27 0.66 -10.94
CA PRO A 105 -10.84 1.21 -9.67
C PRO A 105 -9.92 0.28 -8.87
N CYS A 106 -9.55 -0.89 -9.42
CA CYS A 106 -8.62 -1.85 -8.84
C CYS A 106 -7.14 -1.51 -9.13
N SER A 107 -6.83 -0.24 -9.42
CA SER A 107 -5.50 0.18 -9.87
C SER A 107 -4.34 -0.16 -8.92
N GLY A 108 -4.64 -0.70 -7.74
CA GLY A 108 -3.63 -1.06 -6.73
C GLY A 108 -2.82 0.14 -6.22
N LEU A 109 -2.70 1.22 -7.01
CA LEU A 109 -1.91 2.40 -6.63
C LEU A 109 -2.52 3.12 -5.44
N ARG A 110 -3.84 3.33 -5.45
CA ARG A 110 -4.52 4.02 -4.35
C ARG A 110 -4.42 3.22 -3.04
N SER A 111 -4.65 1.92 -3.11
CA SER A 111 -4.49 1.03 -1.95
C SER A 111 -3.03 0.89 -1.52
N LEU A 112 -2.08 0.85 -2.46
CA LEU A 112 -0.65 0.85 -2.17
C LEU A 112 -0.24 2.13 -1.43
N LEU A 113 -0.61 3.30 -1.93
CA LEU A 113 -0.31 4.58 -1.28
C LEU A 113 -0.98 4.70 0.09
N ALA A 114 -2.23 4.29 0.21
CA ALA A 114 -2.94 4.30 1.49
C ALA A 114 -2.28 3.34 2.51
N MET A 115 -1.93 2.12 2.09
CA MET A 115 -1.24 1.15 2.95
C MET A 115 0.15 1.62 3.35
N THR A 116 0.94 2.17 2.42
CA THR A 116 2.28 2.68 2.75
C THR A 116 2.21 3.88 3.69
N ALA A 117 1.28 4.80 3.48
CA ALA A 117 1.06 5.94 4.37
C ALA A 117 0.63 5.49 5.78
N LEU A 118 -0.37 4.58 5.86
CA LEU A 118 -0.84 4.05 7.14
C LEU A 118 0.27 3.29 7.87
N THR A 119 1.02 2.46 7.14
CA THR A 119 2.14 1.70 7.70
C THR A 119 3.27 2.61 8.17
N ALA A 120 3.54 3.73 7.48
CA ALA A 120 4.53 4.72 7.92
C ALA A 120 4.15 5.32 9.28
N VAL A 121 2.87 5.72 9.44
CA VAL A 121 2.35 6.26 10.71
C VAL A 121 2.41 5.20 11.81
N TYR A 122 1.91 4.01 11.53
CA TYR A 122 1.91 2.91 12.50
C TYR A 122 3.34 2.52 12.93
N ALA A 123 4.27 2.39 11.98
CA ALA A 123 5.67 2.07 12.26
C ALA A 123 6.35 3.18 13.08
N TYR A 124 6.02 4.44 12.80
CA TYR A 124 6.58 5.56 13.52
C TYR A 124 6.22 5.53 15.02
N PHE A 125 4.95 5.25 15.33
CA PHE A 125 4.47 5.26 16.72
C PHE A 125 4.73 3.96 17.48
N THR A 126 4.74 2.81 16.82
CA THR A 126 4.78 1.51 17.51
C THR A 126 6.18 0.88 17.55
N GLN A 127 7.03 1.14 16.55
CA GLN A 127 8.32 0.47 16.47
C GLN A 127 9.44 1.26 17.14
N LYS A 128 10.21 0.57 17.99
CA LYS A 128 11.46 1.06 18.58
C LYS A 128 12.62 0.66 17.67
N GLY A 129 13.34 1.66 17.14
CA GLY A 129 14.50 1.43 16.26
C GLY A 129 14.20 1.62 14.77
N VAL A 130 15.17 2.21 14.09
CA VAL A 130 15.04 2.64 12.69
C VAL A 130 14.85 1.43 11.76
N LEU A 131 15.61 0.35 11.97
CA LEU A 131 15.54 -0.84 11.13
C LEU A 131 14.14 -1.48 11.15
N LYS A 132 13.53 -1.62 12.34
CA LYS A 132 12.17 -2.19 12.48
C LYS A 132 11.12 -1.30 11.80
N LYS A 133 11.28 0.02 11.88
CA LYS A 133 10.41 0.98 11.15
C LYS A 133 10.50 0.79 9.64
N PHE A 134 11.71 0.66 9.11
CA PHE A 134 11.91 0.42 7.68
C PHE A 134 11.38 -0.95 7.23
N LEU A 135 11.66 -2.02 7.98
CA LEU A 135 11.14 -3.35 7.67
C LEU A 135 9.61 -3.34 7.61
N LEU A 136 8.96 -2.74 8.60
CA LEU A 136 7.50 -2.65 8.62
C LEU A 136 6.98 -1.77 7.47
N PHE A 137 7.62 -0.64 7.20
CA PHE A 137 7.25 0.24 6.08
C PHE A 137 7.32 -0.49 4.74
N PHE A 138 8.42 -1.18 4.45
CA PHE A 138 8.57 -1.90 3.19
C PHE A 138 7.68 -3.13 3.07
N SER A 139 7.25 -3.72 4.19
CA SER A 139 6.28 -4.83 4.17
C SER A 139 4.89 -4.41 3.65
N SER A 140 4.58 -3.11 3.66
CA SER A 140 3.33 -2.59 3.08
C SER A 140 3.21 -2.90 1.59
N ILE A 141 4.32 -2.94 0.86
CA ILE A 141 4.34 -3.20 -0.59
C ILE A 141 3.85 -4.62 -0.89
N PRO A 142 4.47 -5.70 -0.37
CA PRO A 142 3.96 -7.04 -0.63
C PRO A 142 2.56 -7.27 -0.06
N LEU A 143 2.21 -6.68 1.09
CA LEU A 143 0.86 -6.79 1.64
C LEU A 143 -0.18 -6.17 0.69
N ALA A 144 0.11 -5.00 0.12
CA ALA A 144 -0.80 -4.34 -0.82
C ALA A 144 -0.94 -5.15 -2.12
N ILE A 145 0.15 -5.73 -2.63
CA ILE A 145 0.14 -6.58 -3.84
C ILE A 145 -0.72 -7.84 -3.60
N VAL A 146 -0.48 -8.56 -2.51
CA VAL A 146 -1.23 -9.77 -2.15
C VAL A 146 -2.71 -9.44 -1.94
N GLY A 147 -3.00 -8.34 -1.23
CA GLY A 147 -4.37 -7.87 -1.04
C GLY A 147 -5.07 -7.57 -2.37
N ASN A 148 -4.38 -6.95 -3.32
CA ASN A 148 -4.94 -6.65 -4.63
C ASN A 148 -5.17 -7.92 -5.47
N ILE A 149 -4.25 -8.89 -5.45
CA ILE A 149 -4.42 -10.20 -6.10
C ILE A 149 -5.64 -10.92 -5.53
N PHE A 150 -5.77 -10.96 -4.20
CA PHE A 150 -6.92 -11.57 -3.54
C PHE A 150 -8.23 -10.89 -3.95
N ARG A 151 -8.26 -9.55 -4.00
CA ARG A 151 -9.42 -8.78 -4.43
C ARG A 151 -9.84 -9.12 -5.87
N ILE A 152 -8.89 -9.11 -6.81
CA ILE A 152 -9.16 -9.43 -8.22
C ILE A 152 -9.70 -10.85 -8.34
N THR A 153 -9.07 -11.81 -7.66
CA THR A 153 -9.49 -13.21 -7.68
C THR A 153 -10.91 -13.39 -7.14
N THR A 154 -11.25 -12.74 -6.02
CA THR A 154 -12.59 -12.85 -5.43
C THR A 154 -13.66 -12.16 -6.28
N ILE A 155 -13.36 -11.01 -6.92
CA ILE A 155 -14.28 -10.37 -7.87
C ILE A 155 -14.55 -11.29 -9.05
N ALA A 156 -13.53 -11.95 -9.60
CA ALA A 156 -13.69 -12.90 -10.71
C ALA A 156 -14.53 -14.13 -10.33
N ILE A 157 -14.33 -14.68 -9.13
CA ILE A 157 -15.15 -15.80 -8.61
C ILE A 157 -16.63 -15.39 -8.48
N VAL A 158 -16.88 -14.19 -7.92
CA VAL A 158 -18.25 -13.67 -7.79
C VAL A 158 -18.87 -13.37 -9.15
N ALA A 159 -18.07 -12.83 -10.10
CA ALA A 159 -18.53 -12.58 -11.45
C ALA A 159 -18.94 -13.89 -12.17
N GLN A 160 -18.18 -14.96 -11.96
CA GLN A 160 -18.49 -16.29 -12.53
C GLN A 160 -19.73 -16.90 -11.91
N ALA A 161 -19.96 -16.72 -10.59
CA ALA A 161 -21.07 -17.36 -9.87
C ALA A 161 -22.38 -16.58 -9.96
N PHE A 162 -22.33 -15.25 -9.93
CA PHE A 162 -23.49 -14.37 -9.78
C PHE A 162 -23.67 -13.36 -10.93
N GLY A 163 -22.75 -13.35 -11.89
CA GLY A 163 -22.76 -12.44 -13.02
C GLY A 163 -21.95 -11.16 -12.80
N GLN A 164 -21.62 -10.54 -13.91
CA GLN A 164 -20.75 -9.36 -13.95
C GLN A 164 -21.36 -8.11 -13.31
N GLU A 165 -22.69 -7.95 -13.36
CA GLU A 165 -23.38 -6.80 -12.74
C GLU A 165 -23.21 -6.76 -11.21
N ILE A 166 -23.39 -7.94 -10.54
CA ILE A 166 -23.23 -8.04 -9.10
C ILE A 166 -21.77 -7.88 -8.70
N ALA A 167 -20.85 -8.47 -9.45
CA ALA A 167 -19.43 -8.37 -9.19
C ALA A 167 -18.88 -6.96 -9.41
N GLY A 168 -19.32 -6.25 -10.44
CA GLY A 168 -18.87 -4.90 -10.78
C GLY A 168 -19.57 -3.78 -9.99
N GLY A 169 -20.72 -4.08 -9.37
CA GLY A 169 -21.47 -3.15 -8.54
C GLY A 169 -21.10 -3.21 -7.07
N LEU A 170 -22.07 -3.57 -6.23
CA LEU A 170 -21.93 -3.58 -4.77
C LEU A 170 -20.71 -4.39 -4.28
N TYR A 171 -20.48 -5.58 -4.85
CA TYR A 171 -19.37 -6.43 -4.40
C TYR A 171 -18.01 -5.78 -4.65
N HIS A 172 -17.85 -5.12 -5.79
CA HIS A 172 -16.61 -4.40 -6.12
C HIS A 172 -16.26 -3.37 -5.05
N ASP A 173 -17.25 -2.57 -4.59
CA ASP A 173 -17.03 -1.53 -3.59
C ASP A 173 -16.72 -2.13 -2.21
N TYR A 174 -17.54 -3.10 -1.77
CA TYR A 174 -17.36 -3.75 -0.47
C TYR A 174 -16.09 -4.61 -0.37
N SER A 175 -15.69 -5.29 -1.45
CA SER A 175 -14.47 -6.11 -1.47
C SER A 175 -13.22 -5.29 -1.16
N GLY A 176 -13.20 -4.01 -1.59
CA GLY A 176 -12.10 -3.09 -1.29
C GLY A 176 -11.96 -2.83 0.21
N TYR A 177 -13.05 -2.56 0.91
CA TYR A 177 -13.04 -2.33 2.36
C TYR A 177 -12.63 -3.58 3.14
N LEU A 178 -13.15 -4.75 2.75
CA LEU A 178 -12.82 -6.02 3.41
C LEU A 178 -11.35 -6.37 3.27
N VAL A 179 -10.81 -6.32 2.05
CA VAL A 179 -9.41 -6.64 1.79
C VAL A 179 -8.48 -5.65 2.47
N PHE A 180 -8.84 -4.36 2.47
CA PHE A 180 -8.05 -3.33 3.13
C PHE A 180 -8.04 -3.53 4.66
N SER A 181 -9.17 -3.93 5.25
CA SER A 181 -9.25 -4.24 6.68
C SER A 181 -8.40 -5.45 7.06
N ILE A 182 -8.39 -6.51 6.23
CA ILE A 182 -7.52 -7.67 6.42
C ILE A 182 -6.05 -7.26 6.32
N ALA A 183 -5.69 -6.45 5.32
CA ALA A 183 -4.32 -5.97 5.14
C ALA A 183 -3.84 -5.13 6.34
N ILE A 184 -4.71 -4.30 6.93
CA ILE A 184 -4.43 -3.58 8.18
C ILE A 184 -4.21 -4.56 9.33
N GLY A 185 -5.05 -5.56 9.48
CA GLY A 185 -4.90 -6.59 10.51
C GLY A 185 -3.55 -7.32 10.40
N LEU A 186 -3.17 -7.73 9.18
CA LEU A 186 -1.87 -8.35 8.91
C LEU A 186 -0.70 -7.41 9.20
N MET A 187 -0.82 -6.12 8.85
CA MET A 187 0.18 -5.10 9.17
C MET A 187 0.35 -4.95 10.69
N VAL A 188 -0.75 -4.90 11.45
CA VAL A 188 -0.72 -4.79 12.91
C VAL A 188 -0.09 -6.06 13.51
N ALA A 189 -0.47 -7.24 13.04
CA ALA A 189 0.11 -8.51 13.48
C ALA A 189 1.63 -8.57 13.21
N LEU A 190 2.05 -8.15 12.02
CA LEU A 190 3.47 -8.08 11.66
C LEU A 190 4.22 -7.07 12.53
N GLY A 191 3.61 -5.91 12.80
CA GLY A 191 4.17 -4.91 13.69
C GLY A 191 4.32 -5.42 15.13
N ALA A 192 3.35 -6.16 15.62
CA ALA A 192 3.41 -6.83 16.93
C ALA A 192 4.54 -7.86 16.97
N LEU A 193 4.67 -8.70 15.94
CA LEU A 193 5.76 -9.68 15.82
C LEU A 193 7.14 -9.01 15.81
N LEU A 194 7.30 -7.91 15.08
CA LEU A 194 8.55 -7.15 15.06
C LEU A 194 8.85 -6.44 16.38
N SER A 195 7.82 -6.13 17.18
CA SER A 195 7.99 -5.50 18.49
C SER A 195 8.46 -6.49 19.57
N VAL A 196 8.19 -7.80 19.39
CA VAL A 196 8.62 -8.84 20.30
C VAL A 196 10.16 -8.90 20.36
N ASN A 197 10.71 -8.79 21.55
CA ASN A 197 12.15 -8.90 21.79
C ASN A 197 12.51 -10.40 21.87
N PHE A 198 12.82 -10.98 20.72
CA PHE A 198 13.13 -12.41 20.61
C PHE A 198 14.24 -12.85 21.57
N ARG A 199 15.19 -11.95 21.86
CA ARG A 199 16.28 -12.20 22.85
C ARG A 199 15.74 -12.37 24.27
N GLU A 200 14.81 -11.54 24.69
CA GLU A 200 14.20 -11.65 26.03
C GLU A 200 13.34 -12.90 26.15
N MET A 201 12.63 -13.26 25.09
CA MET A 201 11.83 -14.47 25.06
C MET A 201 12.69 -15.73 25.16
N VAL A 202 13.80 -15.81 24.43
CA VAL A 202 14.75 -16.91 24.50
C VAL A 202 15.45 -16.98 25.87
N GLN A 203 15.77 -15.83 26.48
CA GLN A 203 16.35 -15.78 27.82
C GLN A 203 15.37 -16.26 28.88
N LYS A 204 14.11 -15.82 28.82
CA LYS A 204 13.05 -16.32 29.73
C LYS A 204 12.82 -17.81 29.59
N TRP A 205 12.85 -18.32 28.35
CA TRP A 205 12.69 -19.75 28.08
C TRP A 205 13.86 -20.55 28.62
N LYS A 206 15.11 -20.06 28.47
CA LYS A 206 16.32 -20.71 29.06
C LYS A 206 16.29 -20.68 30.58
N GLN A 207 15.83 -19.59 31.21
CA GLN A 207 15.65 -19.52 32.64
C GLN A 207 14.61 -20.52 33.14
N SER A 208 13.47 -20.61 32.48
CA SER A 208 12.41 -21.57 32.82
C SER A 208 12.86 -23.04 32.72
N LEU A 209 13.83 -23.34 31.82
CA LEU A 209 14.40 -24.69 31.72
C LEU A 209 15.50 -24.96 32.76
N SER A 210 16.11 -23.92 33.33
CA SER A 210 17.12 -24.08 34.38
C SER A 210 16.50 -24.22 35.80
N ASP A 211 15.20 -23.84 35.89
CA ASP A 211 14.45 -23.91 37.16
C ASP A 211 13.63 -25.21 37.28
N LEU A 212 13.73 -26.13 36.30
CA LEU A 212 13.19 -27.50 36.29
C LEU A 212 14.27 -28.53 36.60
#